data_442237e586325c0789cf2a3fc5b89fbd
#
_entry.id   442237e586325c0789cf2a3fc5b89fbd
#
_cell.length_a   1.000
_cell.length_b   1.000
_cell.length_c   1.000
_cell.angle_alpha   90.00
_cell.angle_beta   90.00
_cell.angle_gamma   90.00
#
_symmetry.space_group_name_H-M   'P 1'
#
loop_
_entity.id
_entity.type
_entity.pdbx_description
1 polymer ?
#
loop_
_entity_poly.entity_id
_entity_poly.type
_entity_poly.pdbx_seq_one_letter_code
_entity_poly.pdbx_strand_id
1 'polypeptide(L)'
;MKIVSDKTAELQRRSEKARGHGGPDKVAAHKKAGKMTARERLDALLDEDSFQELDLLRTSRSSDFGLGEREMPADGVVTGLGRIRGRNVCVYSQDFTVLGGSLGLAHAEKICKVMDLAVESEIGRAHV
;
A
#
# COMPACT_ATOMS: atom_id res chain seq x y z
N MET A 1 11.62 -19.94 -22.13
CA MET A 1 12.54 -19.04 -21.40
C MET A 1 12.20 -17.57 -21.62
N LYS A 2 12.07 -17.08 -22.85
CA LYS A 2 11.71 -15.69 -23.13
C LYS A 2 10.35 -15.27 -22.50
N ILE A 3 9.33 -16.11 -22.56
CA ILE A 3 7.98 -15.84 -21.99
C ILE A 3 8.04 -15.67 -20.46
N VAL A 4 8.83 -16.45 -19.75
CA VAL A 4 9.00 -16.32 -18.28
C VAL A 4 9.72 -15.03 -17.95
N SER A 5 10.76 -14.67 -18.70
CA SER A 5 11.48 -13.41 -18.56
C SER A 5 10.55 -12.20 -18.77
N ASP A 6 9.70 -12.24 -19.81
CA ASP A 6 8.76 -11.15 -20.11
C ASP A 6 7.70 -10.98 -19.02
N LYS A 7 7.19 -12.08 -18.48
CA LYS A 7 6.23 -12.05 -17.35
C LYS A 7 6.87 -11.53 -16.06
N THR A 8 8.10 -11.90 -15.79
CA THR A 8 8.85 -11.41 -14.64
C THR A 8 9.09 -9.90 -14.76
N ALA A 9 9.50 -9.43 -15.94
CA ALA A 9 9.70 -8.01 -16.20
C ALA A 9 8.39 -7.22 -16.04
N GLU A 10 7.27 -7.76 -16.54
CA GLU A 10 5.95 -7.14 -16.36
C GLU A 10 5.53 -7.08 -14.89
N LEU A 11 5.76 -8.15 -14.12
CA LEU A 11 5.49 -8.16 -12.69
C LEU A 11 6.32 -7.09 -11.95
N GLN A 12 7.61 -7.00 -12.27
CA GLN A 12 8.47 -5.96 -11.70
C GLN A 12 7.97 -4.56 -12.02
N ARG A 13 7.63 -4.29 -13.29
CA ARG A 13 7.11 -3.01 -13.74
C ARG A 13 5.83 -2.63 -12.98
N ARG A 14 4.88 -3.57 -12.84
CA ARG A 14 3.64 -3.35 -12.08
C ARG A 14 3.91 -3.11 -10.60
N SER A 15 4.83 -3.85 -10.03
CA SER A 15 5.21 -3.69 -8.62
C SER A 15 5.85 -2.34 -8.34
N GLU A 16 6.77 -1.89 -9.20
CA GLU A 16 7.40 -0.57 -9.10
C GLU A 16 6.37 0.56 -9.23
N LYS A 17 5.45 0.43 -10.18
CA LYS A 17 4.36 1.39 -10.37
C LYS A 17 3.44 1.44 -9.14
N ALA A 18 3.08 0.29 -8.58
CA ALA A 18 2.26 0.21 -7.37
C ALA A 18 2.94 0.85 -6.15
N ARG A 19 4.27 0.78 -6.06
CA ARG A 19 5.04 1.43 -4.99
C ARG A 19 5.21 2.95 -5.18
N GLY A 20 4.91 3.46 -6.35
CA GLY A 20 5.07 4.88 -6.70
C GLY A 20 4.00 5.82 -6.13
N HIS A 21 3.08 5.34 -5.31
CA HIS A 21 1.99 6.14 -4.74
C HIS A 21 1.10 6.76 -5.83
N GLY A 22 0.66 8.00 -5.65
CA GLY A 22 -0.14 8.75 -6.63
C GLY A 22 0.66 9.34 -7.79
N GLY A 23 1.94 8.99 -7.91
CA GLY A 23 2.87 9.46 -8.93
C GLY A 23 3.86 10.51 -8.43
N PRO A 24 4.95 10.76 -9.19
CA PRO A 24 6.05 11.64 -8.75
C PRO A 24 5.61 13.05 -8.36
N ASP A 25 4.71 13.65 -9.13
CA ASP A 25 4.25 15.03 -8.89
C ASP A 25 3.47 15.17 -7.60
N LYS A 26 2.56 14.24 -7.33
CA LYS A 26 1.76 14.23 -6.10
C LYS A 26 2.61 13.90 -4.88
N VAL A 27 3.56 13.00 -5.01
CA VAL A 27 4.53 12.68 -3.96
C VAL A 27 5.40 13.90 -3.65
N ALA A 28 5.91 14.59 -4.66
CA ALA A 28 6.70 15.80 -4.48
C ALA A 28 5.92 16.92 -3.78
N ALA A 29 4.66 17.14 -4.16
CA ALA A 29 3.78 18.12 -3.51
C ALA A 29 3.51 17.75 -2.04
N HIS A 30 3.30 16.48 -1.75
CA HIS A 30 3.08 15.97 -0.40
C HIS A 30 4.32 16.19 0.50
N LYS A 31 5.51 15.91 -0.01
CA LYS A 31 6.77 16.15 0.70
C LYS A 31 7.06 17.64 0.89
N LYS A 32 6.74 18.48 -0.11
CA LYS A 32 6.87 19.93 -0.01
C LYS A 32 5.99 20.52 1.10
N ALA A 33 4.84 19.90 1.37
CA ALA A 33 3.97 20.25 2.48
C ALA A 33 4.47 19.72 3.85
N GLY A 34 5.65 19.13 3.91
CA GLY A 34 6.26 18.60 5.13
C GLY A 34 5.69 17.24 5.59
N LYS A 35 5.02 16.52 4.70
CA LYS A 35 4.38 15.24 5.03
C LYS A 35 5.19 14.05 4.50
N MET A 36 5.16 12.97 5.25
CA MET A 36 5.74 11.68 4.86
C MET A 36 4.77 10.91 3.97
N THR A 37 5.29 10.15 3.00
CA THR A 37 4.47 9.18 2.25
C THR A 37 4.02 8.03 3.16
N ALA A 38 3.02 7.26 2.70
CA ALA A 38 2.54 6.10 3.44
C ALA A 38 3.68 5.10 3.75
N ARG A 39 4.56 4.86 2.78
CA ARG A 39 5.71 3.95 2.94
C ARG A 39 6.76 4.51 3.87
N GLU A 40 7.07 5.79 3.79
CA GLU A 40 8.01 6.44 4.71
C GLU A 40 7.51 6.39 6.16
N ARG A 41 6.20 6.54 6.39
CA ARG A 41 5.61 6.36 7.72
C ARG A 41 5.79 4.94 8.26
N LEU A 42 5.62 3.94 7.40
CA LEU A 42 5.84 2.54 7.78
C LEU A 42 7.32 2.28 8.09
N ASP A 43 8.23 2.80 7.28
CA ASP A 43 9.67 2.67 7.50
C ASP A 43 10.10 3.32 8.83
N ALA A 44 9.48 4.44 9.19
CA ALA A 44 9.76 5.11 10.45
C ALA A 44 9.19 4.37 11.69
N LEU A 45 8.09 3.64 11.52
CA LEU A 45 7.40 2.92 12.60
C LEU A 45 7.98 1.54 12.86
N LEU A 46 8.25 0.79 11.78
CA LEU A 46 8.60 -0.62 11.84
C LEU A 46 10.10 -0.84 12.03
N ASP A 47 10.45 -1.97 12.62
CA ASP A 47 11.83 -2.42 12.70
C ASP A 47 12.41 -2.60 11.29
N GLU A 48 13.71 -2.33 11.13
CA GLU A 48 14.41 -2.43 9.86
C GLU A 48 14.19 -3.79 9.20
N ASP A 49 13.94 -3.80 7.89
CA ASP A 49 13.72 -4.99 7.05
C ASP A 49 12.62 -5.94 7.53
N SER A 50 11.71 -5.48 8.40
CA SER A 50 10.63 -6.33 8.92
C SER A 50 9.34 -6.28 8.11
N PHE A 51 9.17 -5.31 7.21
CA PHE A 51 7.91 -5.11 6.50
C PHE A 51 7.71 -6.12 5.37
N GLN A 52 6.54 -6.79 5.39
CA GLN A 52 6.06 -7.68 4.34
C GLN A 52 4.71 -7.16 3.85
N GLU A 53 4.69 -6.62 2.63
CA GLU A 53 3.49 -6.04 2.05
C GLU A 53 2.51 -7.10 1.57
N LEU A 54 1.23 -6.85 1.78
CA LEU A 54 0.11 -7.66 1.28
C LEU A 54 -0.67 -6.86 0.23
N ASP A 55 -1.16 -7.58 -0.79
CA ASP A 55 -2.05 -7.01 -1.81
C ASP A 55 -1.50 -5.78 -2.55
N LEU A 56 -0.19 -5.73 -2.78
CA LEU A 56 0.49 -4.64 -3.49
C LEU A 56 -0.16 -4.29 -4.84
N LEU A 57 -0.56 -5.31 -5.60
CA LEU A 57 -1.08 -5.15 -6.96
C LEU A 57 -2.59 -4.98 -7.01
N ARG A 58 -3.27 -4.99 -5.87
CA ARG A 58 -4.71 -4.78 -5.83
C ARG A 58 -5.05 -3.32 -6.09
N THR A 59 -5.94 -3.09 -7.05
CA THR A 59 -6.39 -1.76 -7.46
C THR A 59 -7.88 -1.59 -7.27
N SER A 60 -8.38 -0.35 -7.33
CA SER A 60 -9.80 -0.05 -7.26
C SER A 60 -10.57 -0.72 -8.40
N ARG A 61 -11.76 -1.24 -8.06
CA ARG A 61 -12.71 -1.81 -9.02
C ARG A 61 -13.80 -0.82 -9.45
N SER A 62 -13.79 0.40 -8.91
CA SER A 62 -14.78 1.41 -9.26
C SER A 62 -14.56 1.90 -10.68
N SER A 63 -15.63 1.87 -11.49
CA SER A 63 -15.66 2.41 -12.85
C SER A 63 -16.48 3.70 -12.95
N ASP A 64 -17.14 4.12 -11.87
CA ASP A 64 -17.99 5.29 -11.85
C ASP A 64 -17.18 6.58 -12.00
N PHE A 65 -17.76 7.57 -12.68
CA PHE A 65 -17.16 8.90 -12.90
C PHE A 65 -15.75 8.86 -13.53
N GLY A 66 -15.49 7.89 -14.40
CA GLY A 66 -14.18 7.72 -15.06
C GLY A 66 -13.09 7.18 -14.15
N LEU A 67 -13.41 6.67 -12.96
CA LEU A 67 -12.44 6.09 -12.04
C LEU A 67 -11.83 4.79 -12.57
N GLY A 68 -12.56 4.06 -13.42
CA GLY A 68 -12.05 2.84 -14.06
C GLY A 68 -10.87 3.08 -15.02
N GLU A 69 -10.71 4.31 -15.51
CA GLU A 69 -9.61 4.73 -16.38
C GLU A 69 -8.38 5.19 -15.59
N ARG A 70 -8.54 5.42 -14.29
CA ARG A 70 -7.46 5.86 -13.40
C ARG A 70 -6.86 4.65 -12.71
N GLU A 71 -5.58 4.47 -12.88
CA GLU A 71 -4.83 3.53 -12.08
C GLU A 71 -4.66 4.09 -10.67
N MET A 72 -5.16 3.35 -9.69
CA MET A 72 -5.00 3.67 -8.27
C MET A 72 -4.11 2.62 -7.64
N PRO A 73 -2.77 2.85 -7.61
CA PRO A 73 -1.81 1.88 -7.10
C PRO A 73 -2.13 1.50 -5.65
N ALA A 74 -2.10 0.19 -5.36
CA ALA A 74 -2.41 -0.36 -4.04
C ALA A 74 -3.75 0.11 -3.46
N ASP A 75 -4.62 0.67 -4.27
CA ASP A 75 -5.92 1.27 -3.93
C ASP A 75 -5.86 2.30 -2.78
N GLY A 76 -4.78 3.08 -2.73
CA GLY A 76 -4.62 4.17 -1.76
C GLY A 76 -4.33 3.72 -0.33
N VAL A 77 -3.97 2.48 -0.10
CA VAL A 77 -3.55 1.96 1.20
C VAL A 77 -2.45 0.92 1.07
N VAL A 78 -1.43 1.05 1.89
CA VAL A 78 -0.35 0.06 2.03
C VAL A 78 -0.66 -0.80 3.25
N THR A 79 -0.76 -2.09 3.06
CA THR A 79 -1.07 -3.05 4.12
C THR A 79 -0.01 -4.14 4.21
N GLY A 80 0.20 -4.67 5.39
CA GLY A 80 1.17 -5.74 5.56
C GLY A 80 1.43 -6.13 7.00
N LEU A 81 2.50 -6.86 7.16
CA LEU A 81 3.03 -7.36 8.43
C LEU A 81 4.39 -6.74 8.68
N GLY A 82 4.70 -6.50 9.93
CA GLY A 82 6.01 -6.02 10.33
C GLY A 82 6.27 -6.27 11.81
N ARG A 83 7.34 -5.69 12.32
CA ARG A 83 7.66 -5.74 13.75
C ARG A 83 7.86 -4.33 14.30
N ILE A 84 7.42 -4.14 15.52
CA ILE A 84 7.71 -2.94 16.31
C ILE A 84 8.41 -3.39 17.60
N ARG A 85 9.67 -3.03 17.76
CA ARG A 85 10.51 -3.46 18.90
C ARG A 85 10.46 -4.98 19.09
N GLY A 86 10.61 -5.72 18.01
CA GLY A 86 10.61 -7.18 17.98
C GLY A 86 9.25 -7.86 18.06
N ARG A 87 8.15 -7.11 18.26
CA ARG A 87 6.80 -7.66 18.32
C ARG A 87 6.14 -7.64 16.94
N ASN A 88 5.56 -8.75 16.53
CA ASN A 88 4.80 -8.83 15.29
C ASN A 88 3.55 -7.97 15.34
N VAL A 89 3.30 -7.21 14.28
CA VAL A 89 2.12 -6.38 14.12
C VAL A 89 1.58 -6.45 12.70
N CYS A 90 0.28 -6.31 12.54
CA CYS A 90 -0.34 -6.00 11.26
C CYS A 90 -0.46 -4.48 11.13
N VAL A 91 -0.13 -3.95 9.96
CA VAL A 91 -0.12 -2.50 9.72
C VAL A 91 -0.90 -2.13 8.47
N TYR A 92 -1.49 -0.95 8.48
CA TYR A 92 -2.00 -0.29 7.29
C TYR A 92 -1.71 1.20 7.35
N SER A 93 -1.32 1.74 6.21
CA SER A 93 -0.97 3.15 6.05
C SER A 93 -1.70 3.72 4.85
N GLN A 94 -2.57 4.70 5.09
CA GLN A 94 -3.34 5.34 4.03
C GLN A 94 -2.46 6.27 3.21
N ASP A 95 -2.62 6.19 1.88
CA ASP A 95 -1.87 7.00 0.94
C ASP A 95 -2.69 8.22 0.52
N PHE A 96 -2.38 9.36 1.09
CA PHE A 96 -3.06 10.63 0.80
C PHE A 96 -2.71 11.21 -0.57
N THR A 97 -1.74 10.64 -1.28
CA THR A 97 -1.41 11.02 -2.67
C THR A 97 -2.33 10.35 -3.69
N VAL A 98 -3.10 9.34 -3.27
CA VAL A 98 -4.10 8.65 -4.08
C VAL A 98 -5.49 9.14 -3.67
N LEU A 99 -6.18 9.85 -4.56
CA LEU A 99 -7.52 10.43 -4.33
C LEU A 99 -7.70 11.12 -2.97
N GLY A 100 -6.66 11.77 -2.45
CA GLY A 100 -6.70 12.45 -1.16
C GLY A 100 -6.92 11.54 0.04
N GLY A 101 -6.65 10.25 -0.08
CA GLY A 101 -6.84 9.26 0.98
C GLY A 101 -8.28 8.76 1.14
N SER A 102 -9.12 8.95 0.11
CA SER A 102 -10.51 8.48 0.13
C SER A 102 -10.61 6.95 0.24
N LEU A 103 -11.64 6.48 0.95
CA LEU A 103 -11.86 5.07 1.23
C LEU A 103 -12.74 4.44 0.13
N GLY A 104 -12.15 3.64 -0.75
CA GLY A 104 -12.87 2.80 -1.71
C GLY A 104 -13.15 1.41 -1.17
N LEU A 105 -13.89 0.58 -1.94
CA LEU A 105 -14.23 -0.79 -1.54
C LEU A 105 -13.00 -1.67 -1.37
N ALA A 106 -12.11 -1.71 -2.37
CA ALA A 106 -10.89 -2.52 -2.29
C ALA A 106 -9.94 -2.01 -1.19
N HIS A 107 -9.88 -0.70 -0.97
CA HIS A 107 -9.17 -0.06 0.13
C HIS A 107 -9.69 -0.58 1.49
N ALA A 108 -11.00 -0.56 1.70
CA ALA A 108 -11.64 -1.07 2.91
C ALA A 108 -11.41 -2.57 3.09
N GLU A 109 -11.53 -3.37 2.02
CA GLU A 109 -11.29 -4.81 2.05
C GLU A 109 -9.84 -5.15 2.42
N LYS A 110 -8.86 -4.39 1.92
CA LYS A 110 -7.44 -4.56 2.30
C LYS A 110 -7.23 -4.32 3.79
N ILE A 111 -7.84 -3.27 4.34
CA ILE A 111 -7.76 -2.97 5.78
C ILE A 111 -8.43 -4.07 6.60
N CYS A 112 -9.64 -4.49 6.23
CA CYS A 112 -10.36 -5.57 6.91
C CYS A 112 -9.57 -6.87 6.90
N LYS A 113 -8.96 -7.23 5.78
CA LYS A 113 -8.13 -8.43 5.66
C LYS A 113 -6.96 -8.42 6.64
N VAL A 114 -6.27 -7.30 6.76
CA VAL A 114 -5.15 -7.14 7.69
C VAL A 114 -5.63 -7.17 9.15
N MET A 115 -6.77 -6.57 9.44
CA MET A 115 -7.38 -6.62 10.78
C MET A 115 -7.82 -8.04 11.17
N ASP A 116 -8.44 -8.78 10.25
CA ASP A 116 -8.81 -10.18 10.46
C ASP A 116 -7.58 -11.05 10.70
N LEU A 117 -6.52 -10.84 9.92
CA LEU A 117 -5.25 -11.53 10.12
C LEU A 117 -4.65 -11.25 11.50
N ALA A 118 -4.73 -10.01 11.99
CA ALA A 118 -4.27 -9.66 13.33
C ALA A 118 -5.06 -10.39 14.43
N VAL A 119 -6.39 -10.48 14.28
CA VAL A 119 -7.26 -11.22 15.21
C VAL A 119 -6.94 -12.71 15.19
N GLU A 120 -6.87 -13.33 14.01
CA GLU A 120 -6.57 -14.76 13.86
C GLU A 120 -5.20 -15.14 14.40
N SER A 121 -4.22 -14.27 14.25
CA SER A 121 -2.84 -14.49 14.69
C SER A 121 -2.58 -14.02 16.13
N GLU A 122 -3.56 -13.43 16.80
CA GLU A 122 -3.42 -12.87 18.15
C GLU A 122 -2.28 -11.84 18.28
N ILE A 123 -2.07 -11.03 17.25
CA ILE A 123 -1.02 -10.00 17.22
C ILE A 123 -1.62 -8.58 17.18
N GLY A 124 -0.79 -7.59 17.52
CA GLY A 124 -1.20 -6.20 17.50
C GLY A 124 -1.45 -5.65 16.10
N ARG A 125 -2.10 -4.50 16.02
CA ARG A 125 -2.31 -3.74 14.77
C ARG A 125 -1.88 -2.30 14.96
N ALA A 126 -1.43 -1.68 13.88
CA ALA A 126 -1.12 -0.27 13.86
C ALA A 126 -1.71 0.39 12.60
N HIS A 127 -2.38 1.52 12.81
CA HIS A 127 -2.82 2.43 11.76
C HIS A 127 -1.86 3.63 11.71
N VAL A 128 -1.32 3.84 10.56
CA VAL A 128 -0.33 4.92 10.35
C VAL A 128 -0.76 5.89 9.27
#